data_56d7b0894f95098677f320387151014a
#
_entry.id   56d7b0894f95098677f320387151014a
#
_cell.length_a   1.000
_cell.length_b   1.000
_cell.length_c   1.000
_cell.angle_alpha   90.00
_cell.angle_beta   90.00
_cell.angle_gamma   90.00
#
_symmetry.space_group_name_H-M   'P 1'
#
loop_
_entity.id
_entity.type
_entity.pdbx_description
1 polymer ?
#
loop_
_entity_poly.entity_id
_entity_poly.type
_entity_poly.pdbx_seq_one_letter_code
_entity_poly.pdbx_strand_id
1 'polypeptide(L)'
;GDIATAMSEAAEIRGASRGVVGYDSVSLISSMKKQHDEHVEAFEAKLEQIRPIMSSKAGKECMDKIDKAWAEYKEIDEKVIKLGATTDSNQSLKAQSMMLNETAPKYEALDNALNELMDTNVAKGDAEKLKLEIFLIIAIVAAIGIIAAVVVVASKAAHAIAKSIEEPLDGMM
;
A
#
# COMPACT_ATOMS: atom_id res chain seq x y z
N GLY A 1 -7.23 0.32 -0.71
CA GLY A 1 -6.41 0.14 0.49
C GLY A 1 -5.89 1.48 1.04
N ASP A 2 -5.32 1.48 2.24
CA ASP A 2 -4.99 2.71 2.98
C ASP A 2 -4.05 3.67 2.23
N ILE A 3 -3.07 3.15 1.49
CA ILE A 3 -2.16 3.98 0.67
C ILE A 3 -2.93 4.69 -0.44
N ALA A 4 -3.83 3.99 -1.15
CA ALA A 4 -4.65 4.59 -2.19
C ALA A 4 -5.59 5.66 -1.61
N THR A 5 -6.10 5.46 -0.40
CA THR A 5 -6.90 6.47 0.31
C THR A 5 -6.05 7.70 0.65
N ALA A 6 -4.83 7.53 1.17
CA ALA A 6 -3.92 8.66 1.42
C ALA A 6 -3.61 9.44 0.13
N MET A 7 -3.38 8.78 -1.00
CA MET A 7 -3.20 9.43 -2.30
C MET A 7 -4.43 10.24 -2.72
N SER A 8 -5.64 9.69 -2.49
CA SER A 8 -6.89 10.40 -2.76
C SER A 8 -7.03 11.65 -1.90
N GLU A 9 -6.76 11.55 -0.60
CA GLU A 9 -6.82 12.69 0.31
C GLU A 9 -5.82 13.81 -0.09
N ALA A 10 -4.59 13.43 -0.47
CA ALA A 10 -3.61 14.40 -0.97
C ALA A 10 -4.10 15.13 -2.24
N ALA A 11 -4.78 14.43 -3.14
CA ALA A 11 -5.36 15.04 -4.33
C ALA A 11 -6.52 15.99 -4.00
N GLU A 12 -7.37 15.61 -3.02
CA GLU A 12 -8.49 16.45 -2.54
C GLU A 12 -7.99 17.71 -1.82
N ILE A 13 -6.92 17.63 -1.01
CA ILE A 13 -6.25 18.80 -0.43
C ILE A 13 -5.88 19.79 -1.54
N ARG A 14 -5.20 19.31 -2.57
CA ARG A 14 -4.79 20.15 -3.71
C ARG A 14 -5.99 20.73 -4.46
N GLY A 15 -7.06 19.96 -4.61
CA GLY A 15 -8.32 20.39 -5.22
C GLY A 15 -8.98 21.52 -4.41
N ALA A 16 -9.08 21.36 -3.10
CA ALA A 16 -9.64 22.34 -2.19
C ALA A 16 -8.81 23.63 -2.13
N SER A 17 -7.47 23.53 -2.11
CA SER A 17 -6.56 24.69 -2.19
C SER A 17 -6.81 25.52 -3.45
N ARG A 18 -6.99 24.86 -4.60
CA ARG A 18 -7.36 25.55 -5.86
C ARG A 18 -8.72 26.26 -5.75
N GLY A 19 -9.68 25.64 -5.08
CA GLY A 19 -10.98 26.23 -4.82
C GLY A 19 -10.88 27.47 -3.93
N VAL A 20 -10.09 27.43 -2.84
CA VAL A 20 -9.87 28.60 -1.96
C VAL A 20 -9.31 29.78 -2.74
N VAL A 21 -8.35 29.52 -3.62
CA VAL A 21 -7.65 30.58 -4.39
C VAL A 21 -8.42 31.03 -5.64
N GLY A 22 -9.27 30.16 -6.18
CA GLY A 22 -9.96 30.41 -7.45
C GLY A 22 -11.34 31.03 -7.34
N TYR A 23 -12.00 30.94 -6.17
CA TYR A 23 -13.33 31.51 -6.00
C TYR A 23 -13.28 32.97 -5.56
N ASP A 24 -14.30 33.73 -5.96
CA ASP A 24 -14.51 35.17 -5.63
C ASP A 24 -15.62 35.39 -4.59
N SER A 25 -16.22 34.31 -4.09
CA SER A 25 -17.31 34.34 -3.09
C SER A 25 -16.81 33.89 -1.72
N VAL A 26 -17.02 34.73 -0.71
CA VAL A 26 -16.65 34.43 0.69
C VAL A 26 -17.21 33.09 1.17
N SER A 27 -18.45 32.75 0.80
CA SER A 27 -19.08 31.49 1.22
C SER A 27 -18.41 30.27 0.54
N LEU A 28 -18.06 30.37 -0.74
CA LEU A 28 -17.38 29.30 -1.47
C LEU A 28 -15.94 29.13 -0.96
N ILE A 29 -15.21 30.25 -0.76
CA ILE A 29 -13.86 30.23 -0.18
C ILE A 29 -13.87 29.56 1.19
N SER A 30 -14.82 29.92 2.06
CA SER A 30 -14.96 29.34 3.40
C SER A 30 -15.28 27.83 3.33
N SER A 31 -16.17 27.43 2.40
CA SER A 31 -16.49 26.02 2.18
C SER A 31 -15.27 25.21 1.73
N MET A 32 -14.51 25.74 0.74
CA MET A 32 -13.29 25.09 0.25
C MET A 32 -12.20 25.01 1.30
N LYS A 33 -12.05 26.06 2.12
CA LYS A 33 -11.11 26.02 3.24
C LYS A 33 -11.48 24.95 4.26
N LYS A 34 -12.75 24.82 4.59
CA LYS A 34 -13.22 23.76 5.50
C LYS A 34 -12.93 22.38 4.93
N GLN A 35 -13.22 22.13 3.65
CA GLN A 35 -12.90 20.86 2.98
C GLN A 35 -11.39 20.60 2.97
N HIS A 36 -10.59 21.62 2.69
CA HIS A 36 -9.13 21.53 2.76
C HIS A 36 -8.67 21.02 4.13
N ASP A 37 -9.13 21.68 5.20
CA ASP A 37 -8.73 21.34 6.57
C ASP A 37 -9.19 19.90 6.94
N GLU A 38 -10.39 19.48 6.54
CA GLU A 38 -10.91 18.11 6.72
C GLU A 38 -10.05 17.06 5.99
N HIS A 39 -9.65 17.33 4.74
CA HIS A 39 -8.78 16.43 3.97
C HIS A 39 -7.35 16.38 4.51
N VAL A 40 -6.82 17.48 5.06
CA VAL A 40 -5.53 17.49 5.77
C VAL A 40 -5.57 16.56 6.98
N GLU A 41 -6.60 16.67 7.82
CA GLU A 41 -6.77 15.79 8.98
C GLU A 41 -6.91 14.32 8.55
N ALA A 42 -7.71 14.05 7.51
CA ALA A 42 -7.91 12.69 7.00
C ALA A 42 -6.60 12.10 6.43
N PHE A 43 -5.83 12.89 5.69
CA PHE A 43 -4.53 12.47 5.16
C PHE A 43 -3.54 12.11 6.29
N GLU A 44 -3.37 12.99 7.27
CA GLU A 44 -2.47 12.78 8.40
C GLU A 44 -2.89 11.54 9.22
N ALA A 45 -4.19 11.40 9.51
CA ALA A 45 -4.71 10.22 10.18
C ALA A 45 -4.44 8.93 9.38
N LYS A 46 -4.49 9.00 8.05
CA LYS A 46 -4.20 7.86 7.20
C LYS A 46 -2.71 7.50 7.20
N LEU A 47 -1.80 8.47 7.21
CA LEU A 47 -0.38 8.22 7.36
C LEU A 47 -0.06 7.51 8.69
N GLU A 48 -0.70 7.92 9.79
CA GLU A 48 -0.54 7.27 11.09
C GLU A 48 -1.04 5.81 11.11
N GLN A 49 -2.08 5.48 10.32
CA GLN A 49 -2.56 4.10 10.15
C GLN A 49 -1.61 3.25 9.30
N ILE A 50 -0.97 3.84 8.29
CA ILE A 50 -0.04 3.16 7.39
C ILE A 50 1.30 2.87 8.09
N ARG A 51 1.80 3.79 8.89
CA ARG A 51 3.13 3.76 9.52
C ARG A 51 3.46 2.45 10.22
N PRO A 52 2.62 1.89 11.12
CA PRO A 52 2.93 0.64 11.82
C PRO A 52 2.98 -0.59 10.89
N ILE A 53 2.32 -0.52 9.72
CA ILE A 53 2.29 -1.61 8.74
C ILE A 53 3.59 -1.62 7.91
N MET A 54 4.24 -0.45 7.74
CA MET A 54 5.49 -0.29 6.99
C MET A 54 6.73 -0.64 7.82
N SER A 55 6.78 -1.86 8.34
CA SER A 55 7.83 -2.33 9.26
C SER A 55 9.16 -2.68 8.58
N SER A 56 9.17 -2.93 7.25
CA SER A 56 10.38 -3.22 6.48
C SER A 56 11.28 -1.99 6.35
N LYS A 57 12.59 -2.19 6.11
CA LYS A 57 13.53 -1.10 5.88
C LYS A 57 13.06 -0.19 4.72
N ALA A 58 12.71 -0.78 3.59
CA ALA A 58 12.21 -0.03 2.43
C ALA A 58 10.90 0.74 2.75
N GLY A 59 9.96 0.12 3.49
CA GLY A 59 8.74 0.78 3.92
C GLY A 59 8.99 2.00 4.81
N LYS A 60 9.93 1.88 5.76
CA LYS A 60 10.33 2.99 6.64
C LYS A 60 10.98 4.14 5.85
N GLU A 61 11.89 3.81 4.92
CA GLU A 61 12.53 4.79 4.05
C GLU A 61 11.50 5.54 3.17
N CYS A 62 10.46 4.85 2.67
CA CYS A 62 9.36 5.50 1.97
C CYS A 62 8.55 6.41 2.89
N MET A 63 8.24 6.00 4.13
CA MET A 63 7.53 6.85 5.10
C MET A 63 8.33 8.10 5.44
N ASP A 64 9.65 8.00 5.64
CA ASP A 64 10.51 9.16 5.89
C ASP A 64 10.49 10.16 4.72
N LYS A 65 10.48 9.66 3.47
CA LYS A 65 10.33 10.51 2.28
C LYS A 65 8.98 11.22 2.23
N ILE A 66 7.90 10.50 2.56
CA ILE A 66 6.54 11.07 2.61
C ILE A 66 6.48 12.15 3.69
N ASP A 67 6.98 11.89 4.90
CA ASP A 67 6.97 12.85 6.00
C ASP A 67 7.68 14.15 5.61
N LYS A 68 8.83 14.03 4.96
CA LYS A 68 9.58 15.20 4.46
C LYS A 68 8.81 15.95 3.37
N ALA A 69 8.32 15.23 2.36
CA ALA A 69 7.60 15.85 1.24
C ALA A 69 6.28 16.48 1.71
N TRP A 70 5.57 15.84 2.65
CA TRP A 70 4.37 16.38 3.26
C TRP A 70 4.64 17.68 4.04
N ALA A 71 5.66 17.69 4.89
CA ALA A 71 6.02 18.89 5.64
C ALA A 71 6.33 20.07 4.72
N GLU A 72 7.09 19.83 3.64
CA GLU A 72 7.44 20.87 2.67
C GLU A 72 6.22 21.35 1.87
N TYR A 73 5.34 20.45 1.45
CA TYR A 73 4.10 20.79 0.75
C TYR A 73 3.16 21.57 1.66
N LYS A 74 2.88 21.06 2.86
CA LYS A 74 1.96 21.68 3.83
C LYS A 74 2.36 23.10 4.17
N GLU A 75 3.67 23.34 4.41
CA GLU A 75 4.17 24.69 4.74
C GLU A 75 3.83 25.72 3.65
N ILE A 76 4.02 25.35 2.38
CA ILE A 76 3.74 26.26 1.25
C ILE A 76 2.24 26.37 1.00
N ASP A 77 1.50 25.27 1.10
CA ASP A 77 0.07 25.24 0.90
C ASP A 77 -0.68 26.07 1.94
N GLU A 78 -0.29 26.02 3.21
CA GLU A 78 -0.82 26.91 4.25
C GLU A 78 -0.57 28.40 3.96
N LYS A 79 0.59 28.75 3.38
CA LYS A 79 0.87 30.13 2.96
C LYS A 79 -0.04 30.55 1.80
N VAL A 80 -0.27 29.65 0.83
CA VAL A 80 -1.18 29.88 -0.29
C VAL A 80 -2.61 30.06 0.20
N ILE A 81 -3.09 29.17 1.08
CA ILE A 81 -4.43 29.25 1.69
C ILE A 81 -4.60 30.58 2.44
N LYS A 82 -3.61 30.96 3.27
CA LYS A 82 -3.66 32.21 4.03
C LYS A 82 -3.70 33.44 3.13
N LEU A 83 -2.95 33.44 2.03
CA LEU A 83 -2.91 34.53 1.08
C LEU A 83 -4.14 34.59 0.18
N GLY A 84 -4.65 33.41 -0.25
CA GLY A 84 -5.70 33.26 -1.24
C GLY A 84 -7.11 33.19 -0.68
N ALA A 85 -7.30 33.04 0.63
CA ALA A 85 -8.61 33.02 1.30
C ALA A 85 -9.22 34.44 1.38
N THR A 86 -9.40 35.08 0.22
CA THR A 86 -9.81 36.48 0.10
C THR A 86 -10.56 36.72 -1.21
N THR A 87 -11.39 37.75 -1.24
CA THR A 87 -12.01 38.29 -2.46
C THR A 87 -11.18 39.41 -3.12
N ASP A 88 -10.00 39.75 -2.56
CA ASP A 88 -9.07 40.69 -3.16
C ASP A 88 -8.34 40.05 -4.34
N SER A 89 -8.60 40.54 -5.54
CA SER A 89 -8.06 39.99 -6.78
C SER A 89 -6.54 39.98 -6.85
N ASN A 90 -5.87 40.99 -6.26
CA ASN A 90 -4.42 41.07 -6.28
C ASN A 90 -3.78 40.00 -5.37
N GLN A 91 -4.37 39.80 -4.19
CA GLN A 91 -3.91 38.73 -3.28
C GLN A 91 -4.21 37.34 -3.87
N SER A 92 -5.38 37.15 -4.46
CA SER A 92 -5.74 35.91 -5.14
C SER A 92 -4.76 35.58 -6.27
N LEU A 93 -4.41 36.55 -7.13
CA LEU A 93 -3.41 36.36 -8.19
C LEU A 93 -2.02 36.00 -7.66
N LYS A 94 -1.58 36.63 -6.54
CA LYS A 94 -0.32 36.25 -5.88
C LYS A 94 -0.36 34.82 -5.37
N ALA A 95 -1.46 34.41 -4.72
CA ALA A 95 -1.65 33.04 -4.24
C ALA A 95 -1.65 32.04 -5.40
N GLN A 96 -2.31 32.36 -6.53
CA GLN A 96 -2.28 31.55 -7.75
C GLN A 96 -0.87 31.38 -8.31
N SER A 97 -0.10 32.48 -8.38
CA SER A 97 1.30 32.42 -8.82
C SER A 97 2.16 31.54 -7.90
N MET A 98 1.98 31.66 -6.58
CA MET A 98 2.69 30.86 -5.58
C MET A 98 2.29 29.38 -5.69
N MET A 99 1.00 29.10 -5.92
CA MET A 99 0.51 27.73 -6.14
C MET A 99 1.18 27.07 -7.37
N LEU A 100 1.30 27.79 -8.48
CA LEU A 100 1.89 27.27 -9.70
C LEU A 100 3.41 27.06 -9.60
N ASN A 101 4.11 27.99 -8.95
CA ASN A 101 5.56 28.02 -8.96
C ASN A 101 6.20 27.35 -7.75
N GLU A 102 5.53 27.31 -6.61
CA GLU A 102 6.09 26.79 -5.36
C GLU A 102 5.35 25.54 -4.85
N THR A 103 4.01 25.56 -4.84
CA THR A 103 3.21 24.43 -4.34
C THR A 103 3.22 23.24 -5.30
N ALA A 104 3.12 23.48 -6.61
CA ALA A 104 3.03 22.40 -7.60
C ALA A 104 4.23 21.43 -7.56
N PRO A 105 5.50 21.89 -7.55
CA PRO A 105 6.64 20.98 -7.45
C PRO A 105 6.72 20.24 -6.10
N LYS A 106 6.23 20.83 -5.00
CA LYS A 106 6.18 20.17 -3.69
C LYS A 106 5.10 19.09 -3.65
N TYR A 107 3.95 19.36 -4.27
CA TYR A 107 2.91 18.33 -4.44
C TYR A 107 3.41 17.17 -5.29
N GLU A 108 4.13 17.44 -6.38
CA GLU A 108 4.70 16.38 -7.23
C GLU A 108 5.68 15.51 -6.45
N ALA A 109 6.51 16.11 -5.58
CA ALA A 109 7.40 15.36 -4.71
C ALA A 109 6.65 14.46 -3.71
N LEU A 110 5.53 14.94 -3.14
CA LEU A 110 4.66 14.16 -2.26
C LEU A 110 4.00 13.00 -3.03
N ASP A 111 3.43 13.29 -4.20
CA ASP A 111 2.77 12.29 -5.04
C ASP A 111 3.75 11.19 -5.46
N ASN A 112 4.96 11.54 -5.86
CA ASN A 112 6.02 10.59 -6.18
C ASN A 112 6.41 9.71 -4.98
N ALA A 113 6.50 10.27 -3.78
CA ALA A 113 6.80 9.51 -2.58
C ALA A 113 5.67 8.54 -2.19
N LEU A 114 4.41 8.93 -2.36
CA LEU A 114 3.24 8.06 -2.15
C LEU A 114 3.18 6.93 -3.19
N ASN A 115 3.49 7.22 -4.45
CA ASN A 115 3.58 6.21 -5.51
C ASN A 115 4.71 5.20 -5.22
N GLU A 116 5.89 5.66 -4.77
CA GLU A 116 6.99 4.77 -4.38
C GLU A 116 6.58 3.83 -3.23
N LEU A 117 5.82 4.33 -2.25
CA LEU A 117 5.27 3.51 -1.18
C LEU A 117 4.28 2.47 -1.71
N MET A 118 3.40 2.85 -2.63
CA MET A 118 2.44 1.95 -3.27
C MET A 118 3.16 0.82 -4.00
N ASP A 119 4.16 1.15 -4.83
CA ASP A 119 4.94 0.18 -5.60
C ASP A 119 5.71 -0.78 -4.67
N THR A 120 6.30 -0.26 -3.60
CA THR A 120 7.00 -1.06 -2.58
C THR A 120 6.04 -2.03 -1.89
N ASN A 121 4.82 -1.61 -1.61
CA ASN A 121 3.81 -2.45 -0.96
C ASN A 121 3.27 -3.53 -1.91
N VAL A 122 3.06 -3.22 -3.18
CA VAL A 122 2.65 -4.19 -4.21
C VAL A 122 3.73 -5.24 -4.40
N ALA A 123 4.98 -4.84 -4.58
CA ALA A 123 6.11 -5.76 -4.74
C ALA A 123 6.27 -6.71 -3.54
N LYS A 124 6.03 -6.24 -2.31
CA LYS A 124 6.02 -7.07 -1.11
C LYS A 124 4.87 -8.09 -1.14
N GLY A 125 3.67 -7.66 -1.51
CA GLY A 125 2.50 -8.55 -1.62
C GLY A 125 2.72 -9.65 -2.65
N ASP A 126 3.29 -9.35 -3.80
CA ASP A 126 3.61 -10.33 -4.84
C ASP A 126 4.67 -11.33 -4.37
N ALA A 127 5.70 -10.86 -3.65
CA ALA A 127 6.73 -11.74 -3.08
C ALA A 127 6.18 -12.67 -1.98
N GLU A 128 5.27 -12.20 -1.14
CA GLU A 128 4.60 -13.02 -0.13
C GLU A 128 3.67 -14.06 -0.76
N LYS A 129 2.94 -13.69 -1.80
CA LYS A 129 2.10 -14.61 -2.58
C LYS A 129 2.93 -15.72 -3.22
N LEU A 130 4.05 -15.37 -3.86
CA LEU A 130 4.96 -16.34 -4.47
C LEU A 130 5.52 -17.32 -3.43
N LYS A 131 5.91 -16.85 -2.24
CA LYS A 131 6.37 -17.72 -1.15
C LYS A 131 5.30 -18.72 -0.72
N LEU A 132 4.03 -18.28 -0.60
CA LEU A 132 2.90 -19.14 -0.28
C LEU A 132 2.68 -20.20 -1.36
N GLU A 133 2.73 -19.84 -2.64
CA GLU A 133 2.60 -20.77 -3.76
C GLU A 133 3.71 -21.82 -3.75
N ILE A 134 4.95 -21.42 -3.55
CA ILE A 134 6.10 -22.34 -3.44
C ILE A 134 5.91 -23.28 -2.24
N PHE A 135 5.50 -22.79 -1.09
CA PHE A 135 5.25 -23.61 0.10
C PHE A 135 4.16 -24.66 -0.14
N LEU A 136 3.07 -24.29 -0.80
CA LEU A 136 2.00 -25.21 -1.17
C LEU A 136 2.49 -26.30 -2.12
N ILE A 137 3.29 -25.97 -3.12
CA ILE A 137 3.89 -26.95 -4.05
C ILE A 137 4.77 -27.95 -3.29
N ILE A 138 5.63 -27.45 -2.39
CA ILE A 138 6.50 -28.32 -1.57
C ILE A 138 5.65 -29.26 -0.69
N ALA A 139 4.59 -28.76 -0.07
CA ALA A 139 3.70 -29.57 0.77
C ALA A 139 2.99 -30.67 -0.04
N ILE A 140 2.53 -30.36 -1.25
CA ILE A 140 1.90 -31.36 -2.15
C ILE A 140 2.91 -32.44 -2.56
N VAL A 141 4.11 -32.06 -2.97
CA VAL A 141 5.17 -33.01 -3.36
C VAL A 141 5.54 -33.93 -2.19
N ALA A 142 5.68 -33.40 -0.98
CA ALA A 142 5.94 -34.18 0.21
C ALA A 142 4.79 -35.18 0.50
N ALA A 143 3.53 -34.77 0.38
CA ALA A 143 2.38 -35.64 0.57
C ALA A 143 2.35 -36.81 -0.44
N ILE A 144 2.64 -36.55 -1.72
CA ILE A 144 2.74 -37.57 -2.76
C ILE A 144 3.88 -38.56 -2.43
N GLY A 145 5.01 -38.07 -1.98
CA GLY A 145 6.15 -38.90 -1.57
C GLY A 145 5.80 -39.87 -0.42
N ILE A 146 5.05 -39.41 0.59
CA ILE A 146 4.58 -40.21 1.71
C ILE A 146 3.60 -41.29 1.22
N ILE A 147 2.64 -40.94 0.36
CA ILE A 147 1.68 -41.91 -0.19
C ILE A 147 2.40 -43.00 -0.99
N ALA A 148 3.37 -42.62 -1.84
CA ALA A 148 4.17 -43.58 -2.59
C ALA A 148 4.95 -44.54 -1.67
N ALA A 149 5.56 -44.04 -0.58
CA ALA A 149 6.27 -44.85 0.40
C ALA A 149 5.32 -45.86 1.09
N VAL A 150 4.13 -45.41 1.50
CA VAL A 150 3.11 -46.27 2.12
C VAL A 150 2.68 -47.41 1.16
N VAL A 151 2.43 -47.07 -0.11
CA VAL A 151 2.06 -48.08 -1.12
C VAL A 151 3.17 -49.13 -1.30
N VAL A 152 4.44 -48.70 -1.37
CA VAL A 152 5.58 -49.64 -1.49
C VAL A 152 5.68 -50.55 -0.27
N VAL A 153 5.53 -50.00 0.95
CA VAL A 153 5.59 -50.80 2.19
C VAL A 153 4.42 -51.80 2.24
N ALA A 154 3.21 -51.36 1.92
CA ALA A 154 2.03 -52.21 1.89
C ALA A 154 2.17 -53.34 0.86
N SER A 155 2.67 -53.05 -0.33
CA SER A 155 2.92 -54.05 -1.39
C SER A 155 3.96 -55.08 -0.97
N LYS A 156 5.05 -54.69 -0.34
CA LYS A 156 6.06 -55.62 0.20
C LYS A 156 5.51 -56.49 1.32
N ALA A 157 4.72 -55.94 2.22
CA ALA A 157 4.08 -56.67 3.30
C ALA A 157 3.09 -57.72 2.74
N ALA A 158 2.24 -57.35 1.77
CA ALA A 158 1.30 -58.25 1.11
C ALA A 158 2.04 -59.38 0.40
N HIS A 159 3.14 -59.11 -0.31
CA HIS A 159 3.95 -60.12 -0.97
C HIS A 159 4.61 -61.07 0.01
N ALA A 160 5.13 -60.58 1.15
CA ALA A 160 5.71 -61.42 2.20
C ALA A 160 4.68 -62.34 2.85
N ILE A 161 3.45 -61.86 3.08
CA ILE A 161 2.34 -62.69 3.60
C ILE A 161 1.94 -63.74 2.58
N ALA A 162 1.77 -63.41 1.31
CA ALA A 162 1.44 -64.37 0.26
C ALA A 162 2.49 -65.50 0.20
N LYS A 163 3.76 -65.16 0.20
CA LYS A 163 4.85 -66.15 0.19
C LYS A 163 4.84 -67.05 1.42
N SER A 164 4.53 -66.54 2.59
CA SER A 164 4.47 -67.33 3.84
C SER A 164 3.31 -68.33 3.88
N ILE A 165 2.29 -68.16 3.02
CA ILE A 165 1.17 -69.06 2.91
C ILE A 165 1.42 -70.13 1.83
N GLU A 166 2.09 -69.78 0.74
CA GLU A 166 2.38 -70.69 -0.39
C GLU A 166 3.48 -71.70 -0.03
N GLU A 167 4.53 -71.36 0.64
CA GLU A 167 5.64 -72.28 1.00
C GLU A 167 5.21 -73.49 1.83
N PRO A 168 4.30 -73.41 2.83
CA PRO A 168 3.85 -74.62 3.56
C PRO A 168 2.96 -75.50 2.73
N LEU A 169 2.26 -75.04 1.72
CA LEU A 169 1.35 -75.85 0.86
C LEU A 169 2.10 -76.69 -0.17
N ASP A 170 3.22 -76.17 -0.72
CA ASP A 170 4.07 -76.92 -1.66
C ASP A 170 4.85 -78.06 -0.99
N GLY A 171 5.05 -78.03 0.30
CA GLY A 171 5.71 -79.06 1.09
C GLY A 171 4.75 -80.23 1.52
N MET A 172 3.48 -80.12 1.29
CA MET A 172 2.47 -81.12 1.69
C MET A 172 1.89 -81.96 0.50
N MET A 173 2.35 -81.71 -0.72
CA MET A 173 2.11 -82.55 -1.90
C MET A 173 3.32 -83.39 -2.20
#